data_9d62c2ec885903cca545b0ab8f195aac
#
_entry.id   9d62c2ec885903cca545b0ab8f195aac
#
_cell.length_a   1.000
_cell.length_b   1.000
_cell.length_c   1.000
_cell.angle_alpha   90.00
_cell.angle_beta   90.00
_cell.angle_gamma   90.00
#
_symmetry.space_group_name_H-M   'P 1'
#
loop_
_entity.id
_entity.type
_entity.pdbx_description
1 polymer ?
#
loop_
_entity_poly.entity_id
_entity_poly.type
_entity_poly.pdbx_seq_one_letter_code
_entity_poly.pdbx_strand_id
1 'polypeptide(L)'
;DAEAEVMAAIDADPQLSLTAPDAAAQAVLSSYTQQLDTFRNNVVGMATEDLCLARIPGVPYGDTTCTGEDPNRGGDIPNVVANAFLFLSKNADVSIQNAGGVRIDIPAGDITIGDAYTLLPFANTLTNLEITGAEIRQVLNEAVDYAHSNSSGAYPYAAGLRWYVDMNRPAGQRLYDIEY
;
A
#
# COMPACT_ATOMS: atom_id res chain seq x y z
N ASP A 1 -13.66 5.30 23.65
CA ASP A 1 -14.16 4.53 22.51
C ASP A 1 -14.71 5.54 21.49
N ALA A 2 -14.09 5.64 20.31
CA ALA A 2 -14.42 6.67 19.31
C ALA A 2 -15.91 6.62 18.89
N GLU A 3 -16.52 5.44 18.86
CA GLU A 3 -17.93 5.28 18.53
C GLU A 3 -18.82 5.93 19.62
N ALA A 4 -18.49 5.74 20.88
CA ALA A 4 -19.24 6.34 21.99
C ALA A 4 -19.12 7.88 22.00
N GLU A 5 -17.97 8.43 21.61
CA GLU A 5 -17.77 9.89 21.50
C GLU A 5 -18.57 10.48 20.35
N VAL A 6 -18.62 9.80 19.20
CA VAL A 6 -19.42 10.21 18.04
C VAL A 6 -20.92 10.15 18.39
N MET A 7 -21.37 9.09 19.06
CA MET A 7 -22.76 8.97 19.51
C MET A 7 -23.15 10.09 20.47
N ALA A 8 -22.31 10.38 21.47
CA ALA A 8 -22.54 11.46 22.40
C ALA A 8 -22.59 12.85 21.70
N ALA A 9 -21.78 13.07 20.69
CA ALA A 9 -21.79 14.30 19.89
C ALA A 9 -23.08 14.44 19.06
N ILE A 10 -23.59 13.35 18.48
CA ILE A 10 -24.86 13.34 17.75
C ILE A 10 -26.03 13.59 18.70
N ASP A 11 -26.05 12.95 19.87
CA ASP A 11 -27.12 13.14 20.86
C ASP A 11 -27.14 14.57 21.46
N ALA A 12 -26.00 15.25 21.46
CA ALA A 12 -25.87 16.62 21.96
C ALA A 12 -26.29 17.67 20.92
N ASP A 13 -26.37 17.35 19.64
CA ASP A 13 -26.77 18.31 18.59
C ASP A 13 -28.22 18.10 18.14
N PRO A 14 -29.13 19.07 18.43
CA PRO A 14 -30.53 18.93 18.05
C PRO A 14 -30.83 18.94 16.56
N GLN A 15 -29.82 19.22 15.71
CA GLN A 15 -29.93 19.17 14.24
C GLN A 15 -29.53 17.82 13.70
N LEU A 16 -28.90 16.96 14.51
CA LEU A 16 -28.47 15.62 14.11
C LEU A 16 -29.39 14.56 14.71
N SER A 17 -29.62 13.51 13.98
CA SER A 17 -30.32 12.32 14.48
C SER A 17 -29.79 11.07 13.80
N LEU A 18 -29.68 10.00 14.58
CA LEU A 18 -29.41 8.67 14.02
C LEU A 18 -30.71 8.11 13.45
N THR A 19 -30.65 7.81 12.15
CA THR A 19 -31.75 7.11 11.49
C THR A 19 -31.43 5.62 11.47
N ALA A 20 -32.34 4.80 11.97
CA ALA A 20 -32.20 3.35 11.85
C ALA A 20 -32.16 2.94 10.37
N PRO A 21 -31.33 1.96 9.98
CA PRO A 21 -31.32 1.43 8.63
C PRO A 21 -32.69 0.95 8.20
N ASP A 22 -33.07 1.21 6.95
CA ASP A 22 -34.30 0.67 6.38
C ASP A 22 -34.23 -0.88 6.35
N ALA A 23 -35.24 -1.52 6.94
CA ALA A 23 -35.25 -2.97 7.11
C ALA A 23 -35.25 -3.74 5.78
N ALA A 24 -35.88 -3.20 4.72
CA ALA A 24 -35.92 -3.83 3.42
C ALA A 24 -34.56 -3.71 2.71
N ALA A 25 -33.95 -2.54 2.79
CA ALA A 25 -32.61 -2.31 2.30
C ALA A 25 -31.58 -3.19 3.02
N GLN A 26 -31.69 -3.30 4.36
CA GLN A 26 -30.83 -4.14 5.17
C GLN A 26 -30.97 -5.64 4.81
N ALA A 27 -32.16 -6.12 4.53
CA ALA A 27 -32.40 -7.50 4.12
C ALA A 27 -31.75 -7.83 2.78
N VAL A 28 -31.83 -6.89 1.81
CA VAL A 28 -31.16 -7.04 0.51
C VAL A 28 -29.64 -7.04 0.70
N LEU A 29 -29.08 -6.07 1.44
CA LEU A 29 -27.65 -5.99 1.71
C LEU A 29 -27.13 -7.24 2.40
N SER A 30 -27.86 -7.78 3.40
CA SER A 30 -27.40 -8.94 4.17
C SER A 30 -27.17 -10.18 3.30
N SER A 31 -27.98 -10.37 2.27
CA SER A 31 -27.80 -11.52 1.36
C SER A 31 -26.53 -11.43 0.52
N TYR A 32 -26.17 -10.24 0.08
CA TYR A 32 -24.93 -9.98 -0.67
C TYR A 32 -23.71 -9.98 0.25
N THR A 33 -23.84 -9.41 1.45
CA THR A 33 -22.75 -9.38 2.44
C THR A 33 -22.30 -10.79 2.80
N GLN A 34 -23.23 -11.74 3.06
CA GLN A 34 -22.87 -13.12 3.37
C GLN A 34 -22.10 -13.81 2.24
N GLN A 35 -22.51 -13.60 0.98
CA GLN A 35 -21.79 -14.15 -0.17
C GLN A 35 -20.39 -13.53 -0.31
N LEU A 36 -20.31 -12.23 -0.13
CA LEU A 36 -19.05 -11.48 -0.18
C LEU A 36 -18.10 -11.89 0.95
N ASP A 37 -18.61 -12.05 2.18
CA ASP A 37 -17.81 -12.47 3.33
C ASP A 37 -17.23 -13.87 3.12
N THR A 38 -18.02 -14.80 2.58
CA THR A 38 -17.51 -16.12 2.23
C THR A 38 -16.37 -16.06 1.21
N PHE A 39 -16.49 -15.20 0.19
CA PHE A 39 -15.43 -15.01 -0.79
C PHE A 39 -14.20 -14.32 -0.20
N ARG A 40 -14.41 -13.26 0.56
CA ARG A 40 -13.33 -12.45 1.16
C ARG A 40 -12.49 -13.23 2.18
N ASN A 41 -13.11 -14.16 2.91
CA ASN A 41 -12.45 -14.96 3.95
C ASN A 41 -11.67 -16.16 3.39
N ASN A 42 -11.65 -16.37 2.06
CA ASN A 42 -10.81 -17.42 1.48
C ASN A 42 -9.32 -17.08 1.68
N VAL A 43 -8.62 -17.98 2.35
CA VAL A 43 -7.17 -17.87 2.58
C VAL A 43 -6.43 -18.15 1.28
N VAL A 44 -5.52 -17.26 0.90
CA VAL A 44 -4.70 -17.36 -0.32
C VAL A 44 -3.22 -17.48 -0.02
N GLY A 45 -2.81 -17.25 1.22
CA GLY A 45 -1.43 -17.33 1.66
C GLY A 45 -1.30 -17.15 3.16
N MET A 46 -0.06 -17.08 3.63
CA MET A 46 0.25 -16.86 5.04
C MET A 46 1.51 -16.00 5.15
N ALA A 47 1.47 -14.98 6.02
CA ALA A 47 2.63 -14.23 6.44
C ALA A 47 3.21 -14.85 7.72
N THR A 48 4.52 -15.09 7.76
CA THR A 48 5.20 -15.63 8.94
C THR A 48 5.57 -14.55 9.96
N GLU A 49 5.53 -13.31 9.56
CA GLU A 49 5.81 -12.11 10.34
C GLU A 49 4.94 -10.95 9.83
N ASP A 50 4.86 -9.87 10.60
CA ASP A 50 4.15 -8.66 10.17
C ASP A 50 4.87 -8.04 8.97
N LEU A 51 4.13 -7.80 7.88
CA LEU A 51 4.62 -7.14 6.68
C LEU A 51 4.21 -5.67 6.73
N CYS A 52 5.16 -4.83 7.10
CA CYS A 52 4.93 -3.43 7.41
C CYS A 52 4.85 -2.54 6.16
N LEU A 53 3.93 -1.59 6.21
CA LEU A 53 3.81 -0.54 5.21
C LEU A 53 4.64 0.68 5.60
N ALA A 54 5.74 0.94 4.87
CA ALA A 54 6.39 2.24 4.86
C ALA A 54 6.30 2.83 3.46
N ARG A 55 5.89 4.06 3.35
CA ARG A 55 5.94 4.76 2.06
C ARG A 55 7.33 5.27 1.74
N ILE A 56 8.04 5.75 2.75
CA ILE A 56 9.45 6.15 2.65
C ILE A 56 10.22 5.28 3.63
N PRO A 57 11.34 4.66 3.24
CA PRO A 57 12.15 3.83 4.13
C PRO A 57 12.48 4.52 5.46
N GLY A 58 12.26 3.82 6.57
CA GLY A 58 12.48 4.33 7.92
C GLY A 58 11.41 5.32 8.44
N VAL A 59 10.37 5.59 7.67
CA VAL A 59 9.26 6.46 8.09
C VAL A 59 7.97 5.64 8.14
N PRO A 60 7.44 5.32 9.33
CA PRO A 60 6.16 4.64 9.48
C PRO A 60 5.04 5.42 8.75
N TYR A 61 4.06 4.71 8.23
CA TYR A 61 2.92 5.31 7.56
C TYR A 61 1.59 4.88 8.18
N GLY A 62 0.80 5.87 8.62
CA GLY A 62 -0.49 5.64 9.28
C GLY A 62 -0.36 5.16 10.72
N ASP A 63 -1.42 4.54 11.23
CA ASP A 63 -1.49 3.96 12.59
C ASP A 63 -0.91 2.53 12.60
N THR A 64 0.24 2.34 11.96
CA THR A 64 0.87 1.03 11.93
C THR A 64 1.33 0.59 13.32
N THR A 65 1.11 -0.67 13.65
CA THR A 65 1.70 -1.30 14.83
C THR A 65 3.15 -1.74 14.58
N CYS A 66 3.60 -1.61 13.34
CA CYS A 66 4.95 -1.93 12.93
C CYS A 66 5.94 -0.93 13.52
N THR A 67 6.69 -1.41 14.50
CA THR A 67 7.78 -0.66 15.12
C THR A 67 9.11 -1.26 14.66
N GLY A 68 9.98 -0.48 14.08
CA GLY A 68 11.33 -0.90 13.76
C GLY A 68 11.59 -1.20 12.29
N GLU A 69 10.87 -0.55 11.39
CA GLU A 69 11.21 -0.59 9.98
C GLU A 69 12.66 -0.16 9.77
N ASP A 70 13.39 -1.01 9.08
CA ASP A 70 14.78 -0.73 8.74
C ASP A 70 14.83 0.35 7.65
N PRO A 71 15.40 1.54 7.93
CA PRO A 71 15.54 2.60 6.93
C PRO A 71 16.35 2.15 5.70
N ASN A 72 17.10 1.06 5.81
CA ASN A 72 17.90 0.54 4.71
C ASN A 72 17.12 -0.45 3.82
N ARG A 73 15.94 -0.90 4.22
CA ARG A 73 15.14 -1.89 3.47
C ARG A 73 13.80 -1.36 2.97
N GLY A 74 13.27 -0.33 3.60
CA GLY A 74 11.92 0.17 3.35
C GLY A 74 10.84 -0.76 3.91
N GLY A 75 9.60 -0.54 3.50
CA GLY A 75 8.45 -1.34 3.92
C GLY A 75 8.46 -2.73 3.31
N ASP A 76 8.13 -3.74 4.12
CA ASP A 76 8.12 -5.13 3.67
C ASP A 76 7.03 -5.37 2.62
N ILE A 77 5.80 -4.92 2.91
CA ILE A 77 4.68 -5.19 2.01
C ILE A 77 4.78 -4.49 0.63
N PRO A 78 5.27 -3.25 0.50
CA PRO A 78 5.52 -2.68 -0.82
C PRO A 78 6.55 -3.46 -1.63
N ASN A 79 7.58 -4.02 -0.98
CA ASN A 79 8.56 -4.87 -1.63
C ASN A 79 7.95 -6.20 -2.08
N VAL A 80 7.09 -6.83 -1.25
CA VAL A 80 6.35 -8.04 -1.62
C VAL A 80 5.46 -7.80 -2.84
N VAL A 81 4.74 -6.67 -2.87
CA VAL A 81 3.87 -6.30 -4.01
C VAL A 81 4.70 -6.09 -5.28
N ALA A 82 5.84 -5.38 -5.21
CA ALA A 82 6.71 -5.20 -6.35
C ALA A 82 7.22 -6.54 -6.90
N ASN A 83 7.61 -7.47 -6.02
CA ASN A 83 8.02 -8.82 -6.42
C ASN A 83 6.86 -9.61 -7.05
N ALA A 84 5.65 -9.51 -6.51
CA ALA A 84 4.47 -10.15 -7.09
C ALA A 84 4.18 -9.62 -8.52
N PHE A 85 4.32 -8.32 -8.75
CA PHE A 85 4.13 -7.71 -10.07
C PHE A 85 5.21 -8.16 -11.06
N LEU A 86 6.47 -8.24 -10.63
CA LEU A 86 7.54 -8.78 -11.46
C LEU A 86 7.24 -10.24 -11.86
N PHE A 87 6.83 -11.05 -10.90
CA PHE A 87 6.47 -12.46 -11.14
C PHE A 87 5.32 -12.60 -12.16
N LEU A 88 4.31 -11.72 -12.08
CA LEU A 88 3.16 -11.75 -12.97
C LEU A 88 3.48 -11.24 -14.39
N SER A 89 4.42 -10.33 -14.55
CA SER A 89 4.72 -9.70 -15.83
C SER A 89 5.38 -10.63 -16.84
N LYS A 90 5.98 -11.75 -16.42
CA LYS A 90 6.63 -12.82 -17.18
C LYS A 90 7.78 -12.40 -18.11
N ASN A 91 7.76 -11.20 -18.67
CA ASN A 91 8.71 -10.69 -19.66
C ASN A 91 9.45 -9.44 -19.22
N ALA A 92 9.17 -8.92 -18.01
CA ALA A 92 9.89 -7.78 -17.48
C ALA A 92 11.11 -8.23 -16.68
N ASP A 93 12.19 -7.48 -16.78
CA ASP A 93 13.39 -7.68 -15.99
C ASP A 93 13.26 -7.06 -14.59
N VAL A 94 12.46 -6.00 -14.51
CA VAL A 94 12.22 -5.25 -13.27
C VAL A 94 10.76 -4.85 -13.16
N SER A 95 10.28 -4.61 -11.94
CA SER A 95 9.02 -3.94 -11.70
C SER A 95 9.22 -2.71 -10.84
N ILE A 96 8.44 -1.66 -11.09
CA ILE A 96 8.43 -0.45 -10.28
C ILE A 96 6.98 -0.16 -9.90
N GLN A 97 6.76 0.11 -8.62
CA GLN A 97 5.47 0.43 -8.04
C GLN A 97 5.59 1.66 -7.16
N ASN A 98 4.62 2.55 -7.20
CA ASN A 98 4.52 3.65 -6.26
C ASN A 98 3.98 3.18 -4.91
N ALA A 99 4.60 3.62 -3.82
CA ALA A 99 4.22 3.22 -2.45
C ALA A 99 2.74 3.50 -2.12
N GLY A 100 2.16 4.56 -2.68
CA GLY A 100 0.76 4.93 -2.47
C GLY A 100 -0.26 3.93 -3.02
N GLY A 101 0.16 3.02 -3.90
CA GLY A 101 -0.67 1.92 -4.39
C GLY A 101 -0.94 0.85 -3.33
N VAL A 102 -0.05 0.70 -2.35
CA VAL A 102 -0.17 -0.23 -1.22
C VAL A 102 -0.82 0.48 -0.05
N ARG A 103 -1.86 -0.10 0.55
CA ARG A 103 -2.77 0.64 1.43
C ARG A 103 -2.80 0.20 2.88
N ILE A 104 -2.40 -1.02 3.20
CA ILE A 104 -2.43 -1.58 4.56
C ILE A 104 -1.16 -2.38 4.84
N ASP A 105 -0.86 -2.57 6.13
CA ASP A 105 0.03 -3.62 6.60
C ASP A 105 -0.64 -4.98 6.45
N ILE A 106 0.14 -6.05 6.39
CA ILE A 106 -0.37 -7.42 6.48
C ILE A 106 0.20 -8.04 7.76
N PRO A 107 -0.62 -8.32 8.77
CA PRO A 107 -0.16 -8.96 9.99
C PRO A 107 0.27 -10.42 9.74
N ALA A 108 1.10 -10.95 10.64
CA ALA A 108 1.41 -12.37 10.66
C ALA A 108 0.15 -13.22 10.78
N GLY A 109 0.08 -14.29 10.02
CA GLY A 109 -1.07 -15.19 9.96
C GLY A 109 -1.60 -15.38 8.55
N ASP A 110 -2.84 -15.84 8.46
CA ASP A 110 -3.50 -16.09 7.18
C ASP A 110 -3.74 -14.78 6.41
N ILE A 111 -3.43 -14.82 5.12
CA ILE A 111 -3.74 -13.75 4.17
C ILE A 111 -4.96 -14.18 3.37
N THR A 112 -5.99 -13.34 3.39
CA THR A 112 -7.26 -13.63 2.71
C THR A 112 -7.39 -12.85 1.38
N ILE A 113 -8.36 -13.24 0.56
CA ILE A 113 -8.75 -12.46 -0.62
C ILE A 113 -9.18 -11.03 -0.19
N GLY A 114 -9.87 -10.89 0.94
CA GLY A 114 -10.28 -9.60 1.49
C GLY A 114 -9.09 -8.69 1.79
N ASP A 115 -8.02 -9.24 2.36
CA ASP A 115 -6.79 -8.51 2.62
C ASP A 115 -6.13 -8.04 1.31
N ALA A 116 -6.07 -8.90 0.30
CA ALA A 116 -5.52 -8.55 -1.00
C ALA A 116 -6.28 -7.39 -1.67
N TYR A 117 -7.61 -7.39 -1.62
CA TYR A 117 -8.44 -6.29 -2.15
C TYR A 117 -8.31 -5.00 -1.32
N THR A 118 -8.08 -5.10 -0.02
CA THR A 118 -7.86 -3.95 0.85
C THR A 118 -6.45 -3.39 0.67
N LEU A 119 -5.48 -4.28 0.47
CA LEU A 119 -4.09 -3.94 0.20
C LEU A 119 -3.92 -3.18 -1.12
N LEU A 120 -4.58 -3.65 -2.18
CA LEU A 120 -4.50 -3.11 -3.54
C LEU A 120 -5.91 -2.78 -4.08
N PRO A 121 -6.58 -1.72 -3.54
CA PRO A 121 -7.98 -1.46 -3.86
C PRO A 121 -8.22 -0.83 -5.23
N PHE A 122 -7.16 -0.45 -5.94
CA PHE A 122 -7.27 0.21 -7.23
C PHE A 122 -7.31 -0.82 -8.36
N ALA A 123 -8.16 -0.61 -9.35
CA ALA A 123 -8.26 -1.44 -10.55
C ALA A 123 -7.13 -1.13 -11.56
N ASN A 124 -5.89 -1.13 -11.08
CA ASN A 124 -4.72 -0.88 -11.92
C ASN A 124 -4.37 -2.11 -12.75
N THR A 125 -3.74 -1.88 -13.89
CA THR A 125 -3.21 -2.92 -14.78
C THR A 125 -1.70 -2.85 -14.82
N LEU A 126 -1.05 -4.00 -15.06
CA LEU A 126 0.38 -4.04 -15.34
C LEU A 126 0.64 -3.59 -16.77
N THR A 127 1.62 -2.70 -16.94
CA THR A 127 2.08 -2.24 -18.26
C THR A 127 3.56 -2.56 -18.40
N ASN A 128 3.94 -3.24 -19.46
CA ASN A 128 5.33 -3.49 -19.79
C ASN A 128 5.84 -2.40 -20.74
N LEU A 129 6.99 -1.82 -20.41
CA LEU A 129 7.64 -0.77 -21.18
C LEU A 129 9.09 -1.21 -21.48
N GLU A 130 9.58 -0.84 -22.64
CA GLU A 130 11.02 -0.91 -22.96
C GLU A 130 11.61 0.48 -22.68
N ILE A 131 12.50 0.56 -21.71
CA ILE A 131 13.17 1.79 -21.32
C ILE A 131 14.65 1.52 -21.03
N THR A 132 15.46 2.55 -21.18
CA THR A 132 16.90 2.47 -20.91
C THR A 132 17.20 2.63 -19.42
N GLY A 133 18.39 2.16 -18.99
CA GLY A 133 18.84 2.40 -17.62
C GLY A 133 18.98 3.90 -17.26
N ALA A 134 19.24 4.76 -18.26
CA ALA A 134 19.27 6.20 -18.07
C ALA A 134 17.87 6.77 -17.73
N GLU A 135 16.84 6.30 -18.44
CA GLU A 135 15.44 6.68 -18.18
C GLU A 135 14.96 6.14 -16.84
N ILE A 136 15.32 4.89 -16.48
CA ILE A 136 15.03 4.35 -15.14
C ILE A 136 15.63 5.26 -14.07
N ARG A 137 16.90 5.64 -14.19
CA ARG A 137 17.57 6.55 -13.24
C ARG A 137 16.84 7.88 -13.12
N GLN A 138 16.42 8.45 -14.24
CA GLN A 138 15.69 9.72 -14.27
C GLN A 138 14.36 9.58 -13.54
N VAL A 139 13.53 8.60 -13.92
CA VAL A 139 12.20 8.36 -13.32
C VAL A 139 12.31 8.12 -11.82
N LEU A 140 13.27 7.31 -11.37
CA LEU A 140 13.47 7.04 -9.95
C LEU A 140 13.90 8.30 -9.17
N ASN A 141 14.79 9.13 -9.71
CA ASN A 141 15.17 10.40 -9.07
C ASN A 141 13.97 11.35 -8.97
N GLU A 142 13.21 11.52 -10.05
CA GLU A 142 12.01 12.35 -10.06
C GLU A 142 10.97 11.86 -9.04
N ALA A 143 10.76 10.54 -8.96
CA ALA A 143 9.84 9.94 -8.00
C ALA A 143 10.26 10.14 -6.54
N VAL A 144 11.56 9.97 -6.23
CA VAL A 144 12.12 10.21 -4.88
C VAL A 144 12.02 11.69 -4.51
N ASP A 145 12.37 12.58 -5.43
CA ASP A 145 12.27 14.03 -5.20
C ASP A 145 10.83 14.48 -4.95
N TYR A 146 9.89 13.96 -5.75
CA TYR A 146 8.47 14.25 -5.58
C TYR A 146 7.92 13.66 -4.27
N ALA A 147 8.33 12.44 -3.93
CA ALA A 147 7.91 11.78 -2.70
C ALA A 147 8.32 12.57 -1.46
N HIS A 148 9.52 13.13 -1.48
CA HIS A 148 10.05 13.93 -0.37
C HIS A 148 9.36 15.29 -0.24
N SER A 149 9.06 15.95 -1.36
CA SER A 149 8.62 17.35 -1.37
C SER A 149 7.09 17.51 -1.41
N ASN A 150 6.35 16.48 -1.89
CA ASN A 150 4.93 16.60 -2.17
C ASN A 150 4.11 15.46 -1.57
N SER A 151 4.35 14.21 -1.98
CA SER A 151 3.53 13.07 -1.58
C SER A 151 4.36 11.80 -1.43
N SER A 152 4.48 11.31 -0.20
CA SER A 152 5.17 10.05 0.12
C SER A 152 4.65 8.85 -0.70
N GLY A 153 3.43 8.92 -1.20
CA GLY A 153 2.85 7.89 -2.06
C GLY A 153 3.54 7.73 -3.41
N ALA A 154 4.34 8.70 -3.84
CA ALA A 154 5.13 8.60 -5.07
C ALA A 154 6.45 7.86 -4.89
N TYR A 155 6.87 7.55 -3.65
CA TYR A 155 8.13 6.85 -3.42
C TYR A 155 8.15 5.52 -4.17
N PRO A 156 9.22 5.23 -4.95
CA PRO A 156 9.28 4.02 -5.76
C PRO A 156 9.74 2.82 -4.93
N TYR A 157 9.04 1.74 -5.07
CA TYR A 157 9.48 0.40 -4.67
C TYR A 157 9.68 -0.45 -5.92
N ALA A 158 10.67 -1.34 -5.91
CA ALA A 158 10.98 -2.13 -7.09
C ALA A 158 11.35 -3.57 -6.75
N ALA A 159 11.20 -4.46 -7.73
CA ALA A 159 11.80 -5.77 -7.74
C ALA A 159 12.71 -5.89 -8.97
N GLY A 160 13.80 -6.64 -8.82
CA GLY A 160 14.86 -6.74 -9.85
C GLY A 160 15.80 -5.52 -9.89
N LEU A 161 15.56 -4.50 -9.06
CA LEU A 161 16.43 -3.32 -8.91
C LEU A 161 16.67 -3.03 -7.45
N ARG A 162 17.85 -2.51 -7.15
CA ARG A 162 18.14 -1.87 -5.85
C ARG A 162 18.94 -0.59 -6.07
N TRP A 163 18.82 0.34 -5.12
CA TRP A 163 19.54 1.61 -5.13
C TRP A 163 19.67 2.16 -3.71
N TYR A 164 20.54 3.14 -3.58
CA TYR A 164 20.66 3.94 -2.36
C TYR A 164 20.17 5.36 -2.59
N VAL A 165 19.64 5.97 -1.55
CA VAL A 165 19.16 7.36 -1.57
C VAL A 165 19.93 8.18 -0.55
N ASP A 166 20.53 9.28 -0.99
CA ASP A 166 21.14 10.29 -0.11
C ASP A 166 20.38 11.61 -0.25
N MET A 167 19.60 11.92 0.77
CA MET A 167 18.76 13.12 0.79
C MET A 167 19.55 14.43 0.89
N ASN A 168 20.85 14.38 1.24
CA ASN A 168 21.73 15.54 1.26
C ASN A 168 22.21 15.97 -0.14
N ARG A 169 22.02 15.10 -1.14
CA ARG A 169 22.36 15.43 -2.52
C ARG A 169 21.29 16.33 -3.15
N PRO A 170 21.69 17.13 -4.17
CA PRO A 170 20.72 17.93 -4.92
C PRO A 170 19.60 17.08 -5.54
N ALA A 171 18.43 17.69 -5.73
CA ALA A 171 17.34 17.09 -6.49
C ALA A 171 17.84 16.59 -7.88
N GLY A 172 17.33 15.45 -8.32
CA GLY A 172 17.78 14.77 -9.54
C GLY A 172 19.08 13.97 -9.40
N GLN A 173 19.76 14.00 -8.25
CA GLN A 173 21.04 13.33 -8.01
C GLN A 173 21.04 12.51 -6.72
N ARG A 174 19.88 12.28 -6.12
CA ARG A 174 19.76 11.61 -4.82
C ARG A 174 20.00 10.11 -4.88
N LEU A 175 19.74 9.50 -6.02
CA LEU A 175 19.99 8.08 -6.20
C LEU A 175 21.44 7.81 -6.63
N TYR A 176 22.02 6.76 -6.04
CA TYR A 176 23.33 6.27 -6.41
C TYR A 176 23.37 4.75 -6.30
N ASP A 177 24.40 4.14 -6.90
CA ASP A 177 24.63 2.70 -6.91
C ASP A 177 23.35 1.91 -7.26
N ILE A 178 22.74 2.28 -8.41
CA ILE A 178 21.60 1.55 -8.94
C ILE A 178 22.13 0.25 -9.54
N GLU A 179 21.66 -0.87 -9.00
CA GLU A 179 22.08 -2.21 -9.41
C GLU A 179 20.85 -3.00 -9.89
N TYR A 180 21.10 -3.78 -10.94
CA TYR A 180 20.18 -4.73 -11.55
C TYR A 180 20.55 -6.16 -11.17
#